data_b2edede992170848649351d564c68221
#
_entry.id   b2edede992170848649351d564c68221
#
_cell.length_a   1.000
_cell.length_b   1.000
_cell.length_c   1.000
_cell.angle_alpha   90.00
_cell.angle_beta   90.00
_cell.angle_gamma   90.00
#
_symmetry.space_group_name_H-M   'P 1'
#
loop_
_entity.id
_entity.type
_entity.pdbx_description
1 polymer ?
#
loop_
_entity_poly.entity_id
_entity_poly.type
_entity_poly.pdbx_seq_one_letter_code
_entity_poly.pdbx_strand_id
1 'polypeptide(L)'
;MHEPGEVPVTVVPDRTLRVKIIDACGLACTFCHNEGTPVTADNLGREAGEFTGTPGRSGRVSIYLRTNGADFLPTRIKADPDFALALAAVRGSVTTNEVHFTGGEPTLHPDLPGLIAIARRLGVTVGLTSNGENGAAILPECAAAGLDRINLSVFGTTPEELAAVQAPRLASPKLAERKLAALAATIEAATKHGVQVSANIVIADTTHVERVLRIIEEHGRSVVVRMLVSLEDDGASLAAMQEVVDHLGAIPERRIVTAGASDQRTRYRLPDGRTMYAKSIRPVRLPSTCADCRFNNDRDCHEGYYGLRLYRAKDGPFMVGVCIQRMDLCVPLGYFVMSQVCREVASFREHEMDRLMALHRASSGLV
;
A
#
# COMPACT_ATOMS: atom_id res chain seq x y z
N MET A 1 -33.70 -16.27 12.27
CA MET A 1 -32.99 -15.28 11.45
C MET A 1 -32.60 -14.17 12.40
N HIS A 2 -31.34 -14.07 12.82
CA HIS A 2 -30.88 -12.90 13.54
C HIS A 2 -30.71 -11.80 12.50
N GLU A 3 -31.33 -10.66 12.72
CA GLU A 3 -30.94 -9.42 12.06
C GLU A 3 -29.43 -9.27 12.27
N PRO A 4 -28.65 -8.91 11.25
CA PRO A 4 -27.24 -8.66 11.43
C PRO A 4 -27.11 -7.47 12.39
N GLY A 5 -26.83 -7.77 13.66
CA GLY A 5 -26.58 -6.75 14.67
C GLY A 5 -25.49 -5.83 14.15
N GLU A 6 -25.68 -4.53 14.32
CA GLU A 6 -24.75 -3.51 13.83
C GLU A 6 -23.33 -3.84 14.33
N VAL A 7 -22.43 -4.15 13.39
CA VAL A 7 -21.05 -4.50 13.72
C VAL A 7 -20.40 -3.27 14.37
N PRO A 8 -19.81 -3.40 15.58
CA PRO A 8 -19.19 -2.27 16.26
C PRO A 8 -18.17 -1.54 15.37
N VAL A 9 -18.23 -0.22 15.35
CA VAL A 9 -17.30 0.59 14.58
C VAL A 9 -16.22 1.16 15.48
N THR A 10 -14.96 1.13 14.98
CA THR A 10 -13.81 1.75 15.63
C THR A 10 -13.15 2.71 14.65
N VAL A 11 -12.94 3.95 15.07
CA VAL A 11 -12.18 4.93 14.30
C VAL A 11 -10.73 4.91 14.76
N VAL A 12 -9.79 4.81 13.80
CA VAL A 12 -8.35 4.84 14.06
C VAL A 12 -7.68 5.91 13.21
N PRO A 13 -6.67 6.64 13.71
CA PRO A 13 -5.97 7.62 12.88
C PRO A 13 -5.04 6.93 11.89
N ASP A 14 -4.96 7.44 10.64
CA ASP A 14 -3.84 7.18 9.76
C ASP A 14 -2.84 8.35 9.82
N ARG A 15 -1.62 8.01 10.19
CA ARG A 15 -0.49 8.94 10.25
C ARG A 15 0.73 8.34 9.57
N THR A 16 0.48 7.55 8.53
CA THR A 16 1.50 6.85 7.76
C THR A 16 2.13 7.77 6.74
N LEU A 17 3.46 7.71 6.63
CA LEU A 17 4.23 8.20 5.49
C LEU A 17 4.68 7.00 4.66
N ARG A 18 4.23 6.92 3.40
CA ARG A 18 4.73 5.93 2.45
C ARG A 18 6.03 6.45 1.82
N VAL A 19 7.05 5.60 1.76
CA VAL A 19 8.36 5.99 1.21
C VAL A 19 8.75 5.02 0.10
N LYS A 20 8.83 5.51 -1.12
CA LYS A 20 9.35 4.73 -2.26
C LYS A 20 10.87 4.74 -2.23
N ILE A 21 11.48 3.63 -1.80
CA ILE A 21 12.92 3.56 -1.55
C ILE A 21 13.74 3.08 -2.75
N ILE A 22 13.12 2.36 -3.69
CA ILE A 22 13.76 1.78 -4.86
C ILE A 22 12.77 1.64 -6.01
N ASP A 23 13.24 1.71 -7.26
CA ASP A 23 12.41 1.46 -8.43
C ASP A 23 12.53 0.04 -9.00
N ALA A 24 13.64 -0.67 -8.73
CA ALA A 24 13.85 -2.05 -9.20
C ALA A 24 12.78 -3.01 -8.64
N CYS A 25 12.34 -3.97 -9.46
CA CYS A 25 11.40 -5.02 -9.10
C CYS A 25 11.66 -6.24 -10.00
N GLY A 26 11.57 -7.44 -9.46
CA GLY A 26 11.69 -8.68 -10.21
C GLY A 26 10.36 -9.21 -10.77
N LEU A 27 9.26 -8.48 -10.58
CA LEU A 27 7.97 -8.70 -11.23
C LEU A 27 7.68 -7.58 -12.23
N ALA A 28 6.80 -7.85 -13.19
CA ALA A 28 6.29 -6.88 -14.16
C ALA A 28 4.77 -7.00 -14.27
N CYS A 29 4.09 -6.78 -13.16
CA CYS A 29 2.63 -6.86 -13.09
C CYS A 29 1.98 -5.85 -14.04
N THR A 30 1.00 -6.30 -14.84
CA THR A 30 0.34 -5.48 -15.87
C THR A 30 -0.50 -4.32 -15.31
N PHE A 31 -0.88 -4.41 -14.04
CA PHE A 31 -1.65 -3.39 -13.30
C PHE A 31 -0.79 -2.52 -12.37
N CYS A 32 0.55 -2.55 -12.50
CA CYS A 32 1.42 -1.84 -11.57
C CYS A 32 1.29 -0.32 -11.72
N HIS A 33 0.95 0.37 -10.63
CA HIS A 33 0.93 1.84 -10.60
C HIS A 33 2.29 2.47 -10.32
N ASN A 34 3.30 1.67 -9.90
CA ASN A 34 4.67 2.09 -9.60
C ASN A 34 4.77 3.32 -8.67
N GLU A 35 3.86 3.44 -7.70
CA GLU A 35 3.70 4.61 -6.81
C GLU A 35 3.52 5.94 -7.59
N GLY A 36 2.91 5.90 -8.77
CA GLY A 36 2.66 7.05 -9.64
C GLY A 36 3.87 7.51 -10.46
N THR A 37 5.05 6.98 -10.23
CA THR A 37 6.28 7.44 -10.90
C THR A 37 6.57 6.67 -12.20
N PRO A 38 7.32 7.27 -13.15
CA PRO A 38 7.83 6.53 -14.29
C PRO A 38 8.73 5.35 -13.86
N VAL A 39 8.73 4.28 -14.65
CA VAL A 39 9.73 3.21 -14.50
C VAL A 39 11.08 3.74 -14.95
N THR A 40 12.03 3.89 -14.02
CA THR A 40 13.31 4.57 -14.28
C THR A 40 14.08 3.92 -15.41
N ALA A 41 14.15 2.58 -15.46
CA ALA A 41 14.92 1.85 -16.48
C ALA A 41 14.44 2.12 -17.92
N ASP A 42 13.16 2.42 -18.11
CA ASP A 42 12.56 2.62 -19.43
C ASP A 42 12.46 4.10 -19.82
N ASN A 43 12.79 5.01 -18.89
CA ASN A 43 12.66 6.45 -19.07
C ASN A 43 13.98 7.22 -18.89
N LEU A 44 15.10 6.51 -18.72
CA LEU A 44 16.42 7.15 -18.68
C LEU A 44 16.73 7.88 -20.00
N GLY A 45 17.14 9.16 -19.88
CA GLY A 45 17.47 10.00 -21.03
C GLY A 45 16.25 10.62 -21.72
N ARG A 46 15.04 10.44 -21.19
CA ARG A 46 13.85 11.17 -21.65
C ARG A 46 13.65 12.42 -20.80
N GLU A 47 13.08 13.44 -21.44
CA GLU A 47 12.64 14.66 -20.75
C GLU A 47 11.29 14.47 -20.05
N ALA A 48 11.02 15.31 -19.05
CA ALA A 48 9.70 15.40 -18.46
C ALA A 48 8.64 15.70 -19.54
N GLY A 49 7.52 14.98 -19.51
CA GLY A 49 6.50 15.02 -20.57
C GLY A 49 6.67 13.96 -21.66
N GLU A 50 7.87 13.39 -21.82
CA GLU A 50 8.14 12.27 -22.75
C GLU A 50 8.13 10.90 -22.06
N PHE A 51 7.93 10.86 -20.74
CA PHE A 51 7.90 9.62 -19.99
C PHE A 51 6.78 8.70 -20.49
N THR A 52 7.12 7.43 -20.68
CA THR A 52 6.17 6.41 -21.13
C THR A 52 5.68 5.52 -19.98
N GLY A 53 4.36 5.32 -19.93
CA GLY A 53 3.71 4.33 -19.06
C GLY A 53 3.56 2.96 -19.70
N THR A 54 4.02 2.76 -20.93
CA THR A 54 3.98 1.46 -21.60
C THR A 54 5.20 0.62 -21.24
N PRO A 55 5.08 -0.74 -21.25
CA PRO A 55 6.20 -1.62 -21.00
C PRO A 55 7.33 -1.36 -21.99
N GLY A 56 8.54 -1.09 -21.47
CA GLY A 56 9.76 -0.96 -22.25
C GLY A 56 10.67 -2.19 -22.07
N ARG A 57 11.98 -1.96 -22.01
CA ARG A 57 12.99 -3.03 -21.84
C ARG A 57 12.86 -3.77 -20.51
N SER A 58 12.34 -3.12 -19.46
CA SER A 58 12.07 -3.74 -18.17
C SER A 58 10.88 -4.70 -18.19
N GLY A 59 9.95 -4.53 -19.11
CA GLY A 59 8.64 -5.18 -19.12
C GLY A 59 7.65 -4.59 -18.11
N ARG A 60 8.05 -3.60 -17.30
CA ARG A 60 7.21 -2.99 -16.25
C ARG A 60 6.36 -1.86 -16.80
N VAL A 61 5.27 -1.59 -16.13
CA VAL A 61 4.34 -0.49 -16.45
C VAL A 61 4.25 0.49 -15.28
N SER A 62 3.66 1.65 -15.57
CA SER A 62 3.13 2.60 -14.59
C SER A 62 1.80 3.11 -15.13
N ILE A 63 0.70 2.43 -14.73
CA ILE A 63 -0.62 2.58 -15.38
C ILE A 63 -1.18 4.00 -15.38
N TYR A 64 -0.80 4.84 -14.40
CA TYR A 64 -1.28 6.22 -14.29
C TYR A 64 -0.39 7.24 -15.03
N LEU A 65 0.77 6.85 -15.55
CA LEU A 65 1.77 7.80 -16.04
C LEU A 65 1.28 8.69 -17.18
N ARG A 66 0.40 8.18 -18.05
CA ARG A 66 -0.13 8.96 -19.18
C ARG A 66 -0.97 10.17 -18.77
N THR A 67 -1.51 10.16 -17.56
CA THR A 67 -2.52 11.13 -17.10
C THR A 67 -2.11 11.89 -15.85
N ASN A 68 -1.08 11.44 -15.13
CA ASN A 68 -0.79 11.94 -13.79
C ASN A 68 0.21 13.11 -13.72
N GLY A 69 0.83 13.51 -14.84
CA GLY A 69 1.72 14.67 -14.90
C GLY A 69 3.05 14.48 -14.15
N ALA A 70 3.54 13.23 -14.02
CA ALA A 70 4.85 12.98 -13.41
C ALA A 70 5.98 13.66 -14.22
N ASP A 71 6.82 14.43 -13.55
CA ASP A 71 7.86 15.27 -14.15
C ASP A 71 9.28 14.94 -13.69
N PHE A 72 9.45 13.90 -12.87
CA PHE A 72 10.74 13.42 -12.39
C PHE A 72 10.88 11.90 -12.43
N LEU A 73 12.09 11.41 -12.55
CA LEU A 73 12.43 10.00 -12.38
C LEU A 73 12.79 9.74 -10.91
N PRO A 74 12.23 8.68 -10.28
CA PRO A 74 12.63 8.31 -8.94
C PRO A 74 14.01 7.65 -8.95
N THR A 75 14.77 7.84 -7.86
CA THR A 75 16.02 7.13 -7.61
C THR A 75 15.98 6.41 -6.28
N ARG A 76 16.95 5.52 -6.08
CA ARG A 76 17.11 4.80 -4.82
C ARG A 76 17.46 5.77 -3.68
N ILE A 77 16.74 5.68 -2.57
CA ILE A 77 17.03 6.40 -1.34
C ILE A 77 18.21 5.71 -0.63
N LYS A 78 19.19 6.48 -0.16
CA LYS A 78 20.30 5.97 0.65
C LYS A 78 19.97 6.07 2.13
N ALA A 79 20.53 5.16 2.94
CA ALA A 79 20.46 5.24 4.40
C ALA A 79 21.51 6.23 4.93
N ASP A 80 21.28 7.52 4.72
CA ASP A 80 22.21 8.61 5.00
C ASP A 80 21.56 9.73 5.84
N PRO A 81 22.33 10.74 6.30
CA PRO A 81 21.79 11.86 7.04
C PRO A 81 20.71 12.66 6.29
N ASP A 82 20.78 12.74 4.96
CA ASP A 82 19.79 13.47 4.17
C ASP A 82 18.40 12.80 4.28
N PHE A 83 18.36 11.47 4.27
CA PHE A 83 17.12 10.74 4.48
C PHE A 83 16.58 10.92 5.90
N ALA A 84 17.46 10.90 6.91
CA ALA A 84 17.05 11.16 8.30
C ALA A 84 16.45 12.55 8.46
N LEU A 85 17.07 13.58 7.86
CA LEU A 85 16.56 14.94 7.85
C LEU A 85 15.23 15.06 7.10
N ALA A 86 15.09 14.37 5.97
CA ALA A 86 13.85 14.37 5.20
C ALA A 86 12.68 13.77 6.02
N LEU A 87 12.90 12.64 6.68
CA LEU A 87 11.88 12.03 7.55
C LEU A 87 11.52 12.93 8.74
N ALA A 88 12.52 13.56 9.37
CA ALA A 88 12.31 14.47 10.48
C ALA A 88 11.50 15.72 10.05
N ALA A 89 11.77 16.26 8.86
CA ALA A 89 11.06 17.40 8.31
C ALA A 89 9.58 17.09 8.02
N VAL A 90 9.29 15.93 7.41
CA VAL A 90 7.89 15.50 7.20
C VAL A 90 7.18 15.30 8.53
N ARG A 91 7.82 14.60 9.49
CA ARG A 91 7.24 14.34 10.81
C ARG A 91 6.97 15.61 11.60
N GLY A 92 7.82 16.61 11.47
CA GLY A 92 7.67 17.91 12.13
C GLY A 92 6.56 18.77 11.50
N SER A 93 6.26 18.59 10.22
CA SER A 93 5.24 19.37 9.51
C SER A 93 3.87 18.71 9.50
N VAL A 94 3.83 17.38 9.44
CA VAL A 94 2.60 16.59 9.48
C VAL A 94 2.82 15.41 10.41
N THR A 95 2.01 15.30 11.46
CA THR A 95 2.15 14.22 12.45
C THR A 95 2.24 12.86 11.75
N THR A 96 3.39 12.19 11.92
CA THR A 96 3.69 10.88 11.35
C THR A 96 4.12 9.95 12.47
N ASN A 97 3.45 8.81 12.63
CA ASN A 97 3.78 7.79 13.63
C ASN A 97 4.18 6.45 13.00
N GLU A 98 4.09 6.38 11.67
CA GLU A 98 4.49 5.20 10.91
C GLU A 98 5.20 5.61 9.62
N VAL A 99 6.29 4.92 9.31
CA VAL A 99 6.93 4.91 7.99
C VAL A 99 6.67 3.57 7.33
N HIS A 100 6.12 3.60 6.11
CA HIS A 100 5.81 2.41 5.34
C HIS A 100 6.64 2.39 4.05
N PHE A 101 7.63 1.51 4.01
CA PHE A 101 8.50 1.38 2.84
C PHE A 101 7.80 0.66 1.69
N THR A 102 7.91 1.26 0.52
CA THR A 102 7.42 0.75 -0.76
C THR A 102 8.50 0.92 -1.84
N GLY A 103 8.15 0.55 -3.07
CA GLY A 103 9.07 0.79 -4.19
C GLY A 103 8.56 0.10 -5.45
N GLY A 104 9.50 -0.38 -6.23
CA GLY A 104 9.30 -1.57 -7.04
C GLY A 104 9.19 -2.76 -6.10
N GLU A 105 10.35 -3.27 -5.63
CA GLU A 105 10.40 -4.30 -4.58
C GLU A 105 11.42 -3.88 -3.51
N PRO A 106 10.96 -3.46 -2.31
CA PRO A 106 11.85 -2.96 -1.25
C PRO A 106 12.89 -3.97 -0.76
N THR A 107 12.61 -5.27 -0.78
CA THR A 107 13.57 -6.30 -0.35
C THR A 107 14.78 -6.43 -1.27
N LEU A 108 14.73 -5.82 -2.45
CA LEU A 108 15.89 -5.66 -3.35
C LEU A 108 16.78 -4.46 -3.00
N HIS A 109 16.39 -3.65 -2.02
CA HIS A 109 17.19 -2.51 -1.60
C HIS A 109 18.42 -2.99 -0.81
N PRO A 110 19.66 -2.65 -1.24
CA PRO A 110 20.88 -3.21 -0.63
C PRO A 110 21.10 -2.78 0.82
N ASP A 111 20.48 -1.67 1.26
CA ASP A 111 20.61 -1.13 2.61
C ASP A 111 19.22 -0.86 3.23
N LEU A 112 18.30 -1.81 3.05
CA LEU A 112 16.98 -1.74 3.67
C LEU A 112 17.05 -1.71 5.21
N PRO A 113 17.90 -2.52 5.88
CA PRO A 113 18.04 -2.45 7.34
C PRO A 113 18.50 -1.08 7.83
N GLY A 114 19.41 -0.42 7.12
CA GLY A 114 19.86 0.94 7.44
C GLY A 114 18.73 1.97 7.37
N LEU A 115 17.87 1.89 6.36
CA LEU A 115 16.68 2.76 6.23
C LEU A 115 15.68 2.52 7.39
N ILE A 116 15.45 1.25 7.75
CA ILE A 116 14.60 0.87 8.89
C ILE A 116 15.15 1.45 10.18
N ALA A 117 16.45 1.29 10.43
CA ALA A 117 17.11 1.82 11.63
C ALA A 117 17.00 3.35 11.72
N ILE A 118 17.09 4.09 10.60
CA ILE A 118 16.88 5.54 10.57
C ILE A 118 15.46 5.89 11.00
N ALA A 119 14.44 5.23 10.44
CA ALA A 119 13.05 5.47 10.81
C ALA A 119 12.79 5.14 12.29
N ARG A 120 13.30 4.01 12.78
CA ARG A 120 13.17 3.61 14.20
C ARG A 120 13.77 4.61 15.17
N ARG A 121 14.90 5.24 14.84
CA ARG A 121 15.50 6.30 15.69
C ARG A 121 14.59 7.53 15.85
N LEU A 122 13.68 7.77 14.92
CA LEU A 122 12.66 8.80 15.05
C LEU A 122 11.45 8.37 15.92
N GLY A 123 11.44 7.15 16.45
CA GLY A 123 10.37 6.65 17.33
C GLY A 123 9.07 6.33 16.60
N VAL A 124 9.12 6.06 15.30
CA VAL A 124 7.97 5.65 14.50
C VAL A 124 7.93 4.12 14.31
N THR A 125 6.75 3.57 14.08
CA THR A 125 6.61 2.18 13.63
C THR A 125 7.04 2.04 12.17
N VAL A 126 7.55 0.87 11.79
CA VAL A 126 8.06 0.63 10.44
C VAL A 126 7.34 -0.54 9.80
N GLY A 127 6.71 -0.28 8.67
CA GLY A 127 6.07 -1.27 7.80
C GLY A 127 6.76 -1.41 6.45
N LEU A 128 6.49 -2.51 5.77
CA LEU A 128 7.02 -2.83 4.46
C LEU A 128 5.91 -3.42 3.58
N THR A 129 5.81 -3.00 2.31
CA THR A 129 5.02 -3.73 1.30
C THR A 129 5.98 -4.41 0.33
N SER A 130 5.84 -5.72 0.16
CA SER A 130 6.75 -6.55 -0.62
C SER A 130 5.99 -7.61 -1.42
N ASN A 131 6.56 -8.04 -2.55
CA ASN A 131 6.13 -9.24 -3.26
C ASN A 131 6.82 -10.52 -2.75
N GLY A 132 7.68 -10.41 -1.75
CA GLY A 132 8.37 -11.53 -1.10
C GLY A 132 9.61 -12.05 -1.84
N GLU A 133 10.04 -11.42 -2.94
CA GLU A 133 11.05 -12.02 -3.85
C GLU A 133 12.45 -12.21 -3.22
N ASN A 134 12.81 -11.40 -2.24
CA ASN A 134 14.13 -11.49 -1.56
C ASN A 134 14.00 -11.42 -0.03
N GLY A 135 12.79 -11.55 0.50
CA GLY A 135 12.52 -11.34 1.92
C GLY A 135 13.27 -12.31 2.81
N ALA A 136 13.31 -13.60 2.45
CA ALA A 136 13.99 -14.61 3.26
C ALA A 136 15.45 -14.27 3.55
N ALA A 137 16.15 -13.64 2.61
CA ALA A 137 17.56 -13.27 2.77
C ALA A 137 17.75 -12.03 3.66
N ILE A 138 16.86 -11.03 3.57
CA ILE A 138 17.07 -9.71 4.22
C ILE A 138 16.28 -9.52 5.52
N LEU A 139 15.20 -10.29 5.74
CA LEU A 139 14.33 -10.11 6.92
C LEU A 139 15.02 -10.30 8.27
N PRO A 140 16.00 -11.19 8.45
CA PRO A 140 16.71 -11.29 9.73
C PRO A 140 17.34 -9.94 10.14
N GLU A 141 18.01 -9.27 9.21
CA GLU A 141 18.63 -7.97 9.46
C GLU A 141 17.57 -6.84 9.59
N CYS A 142 16.50 -6.90 8.80
CA CYS A 142 15.39 -5.96 8.90
C CYS A 142 14.68 -6.04 10.27
N ALA A 143 14.44 -7.24 10.77
CA ALA A 143 13.86 -7.46 12.09
C ALA A 143 14.79 -6.93 13.20
N ALA A 144 16.08 -7.22 13.11
CA ALA A 144 17.09 -6.68 14.04
C ALA A 144 17.16 -5.14 14.01
N ALA A 145 16.93 -4.53 12.83
CA ALA A 145 16.85 -3.09 12.66
C ALA A 145 15.52 -2.47 13.16
N GLY A 146 14.53 -3.29 13.50
CA GLY A 146 13.25 -2.87 14.08
C GLY A 146 12.09 -2.79 13.10
N LEU A 147 12.04 -3.66 12.07
CA LEU A 147 10.87 -3.83 11.23
C LEU A 147 9.72 -4.45 12.06
N ASP A 148 8.58 -3.76 12.13
CA ASP A 148 7.42 -4.23 12.90
C ASP A 148 6.53 -5.17 12.07
N ARG A 149 6.31 -4.85 10.80
CA ARG A 149 5.40 -5.64 9.94
C ARG A 149 5.76 -5.64 8.46
N ILE A 150 5.36 -6.71 7.78
CA ILE A 150 5.43 -6.84 6.33
C ILE A 150 4.04 -7.16 5.76
N ASN A 151 3.63 -6.39 4.75
CA ASN A 151 2.44 -6.65 3.96
C ASN A 151 2.87 -7.30 2.65
N LEU A 152 2.59 -8.58 2.48
CA LEU A 152 2.93 -9.32 1.27
C LEU A 152 1.83 -9.14 0.22
N SER A 153 2.21 -8.72 -0.98
CA SER A 153 1.31 -8.63 -2.12
C SER A 153 1.21 -9.98 -2.82
N VAL A 154 0.05 -10.63 -2.71
CA VAL A 154 -0.20 -11.94 -3.31
C VAL A 154 -0.97 -11.75 -4.62
N PHE A 155 -0.28 -11.92 -5.74
CA PHE A 155 -0.85 -11.73 -7.08
C PHE A 155 -1.29 -13.04 -7.75
N GLY A 156 -0.99 -14.16 -7.14
CA GLY A 156 -1.37 -15.51 -7.51
C GLY A 156 -0.84 -16.50 -6.45
N THR A 157 -1.45 -17.66 -6.37
CA THR A 157 -1.07 -18.76 -5.47
C THR A 157 -0.67 -20.02 -6.25
N THR A 158 -0.91 -20.02 -7.57
CA THR A 158 -0.36 -21.01 -8.50
C THR A 158 0.59 -20.34 -9.50
N PRO A 159 1.51 -21.10 -10.12
CA PRO A 159 2.39 -20.58 -11.15
C PRO A 159 1.63 -19.94 -12.33
N GLU A 160 0.52 -20.51 -12.71
CA GLU A 160 -0.35 -20.03 -13.80
C GLU A 160 -1.00 -18.70 -13.43
N GLU A 161 -1.57 -18.60 -12.23
CA GLU A 161 -2.19 -17.36 -11.73
C GLU A 161 -1.18 -16.22 -11.69
N LEU A 162 0.02 -16.45 -11.14
CA LEU A 162 1.04 -15.41 -11.05
C LEU A 162 1.60 -15.03 -12.43
N ALA A 163 1.78 -16.00 -13.32
CA ALA A 163 2.25 -15.76 -14.69
C ALA A 163 1.23 -14.96 -15.51
N ALA A 164 -0.06 -15.22 -15.34
CA ALA A 164 -1.14 -14.57 -16.08
C ALA A 164 -1.21 -13.04 -15.87
N VAL A 165 -0.75 -12.56 -14.72
CA VAL A 165 -0.73 -11.13 -14.38
C VAL A 165 0.59 -10.44 -14.67
N GLN A 166 1.56 -11.13 -15.27
CA GLN A 166 2.85 -10.55 -15.66
C GLN A 166 2.87 -10.13 -17.11
N ALA A 167 3.69 -9.13 -17.43
CA ALA A 167 4.00 -8.79 -18.82
C ALA A 167 4.64 -10.02 -19.55
N PRO A 168 4.46 -10.16 -20.87
CA PRO A 168 4.86 -11.36 -21.63
C PRO A 168 6.28 -11.84 -21.38
N ARG A 169 7.21 -10.92 -21.15
CA ARG A 169 8.63 -11.23 -20.83
C ARG A 169 8.79 -12.06 -19.55
N LEU A 170 7.93 -11.88 -18.56
CA LEU A 170 7.97 -12.53 -17.24
C LEU A 170 6.80 -13.50 -17.02
N ALA A 171 5.92 -13.68 -18.00
CA ALA A 171 4.75 -14.57 -17.96
C ALA A 171 5.16 -16.04 -18.15
N SER A 172 6.08 -16.53 -17.31
CA SER A 172 6.58 -17.92 -17.34
C SER A 172 6.17 -18.65 -16.07
N PRO A 173 5.43 -19.77 -16.16
CA PRO A 173 5.08 -20.58 -14.98
C PRO A 173 6.30 -21.01 -14.17
N LYS A 174 7.40 -21.41 -14.82
CA LYS A 174 8.65 -21.77 -14.14
C LYS A 174 9.28 -20.60 -13.35
N LEU A 175 9.16 -19.35 -13.85
CA LEU A 175 9.59 -18.18 -13.12
C LEU A 175 8.63 -17.89 -11.96
N ALA A 176 7.32 -17.98 -12.21
CA ALA A 176 6.29 -17.79 -11.21
C ALA A 176 6.43 -18.78 -10.04
N GLU A 177 6.69 -20.06 -10.31
CA GLU A 177 6.97 -21.09 -9.30
C GLU A 177 8.09 -20.66 -8.35
N ARG A 178 9.22 -20.18 -8.89
CA ARG A 178 10.34 -19.67 -8.07
C ARG A 178 9.94 -18.45 -7.24
N LYS A 179 9.07 -17.58 -7.76
CA LYS A 179 8.59 -16.40 -7.03
C LYS A 179 7.64 -16.79 -5.90
N LEU A 180 6.79 -17.78 -6.12
CA LEU A 180 5.91 -18.33 -5.07
C LEU A 180 6.72 -19.02 -3.98
N ALA A 181 7.75 -19.80 -4.33
CA ALA A 181 8.67 -20.38 -3.36
C ALA A 181 9.40 -19.30 -2.53
N ALA A 182 9.82 -18.20 -3.17
CA ALA A 182 10.43 -17.06 -2.46
C ALA A 182 9.44 -16.36 -1.52
N LEU A 183 8.17 -16.22 -1.93
CA LEU A 183 7.11 -15.68 -1.08
C LEU A 183 6.91 -16.56 0.18
N ALA A 184 6.80 -17.88 0.02
CA ALA A 184 6.65 -18.83 1.12
C ALA A 184 7.86 -18.76 2.08
N ALA A 185 9.08 -18.75 1.56
CA ALA A 185 10.30 -18.59 2.35
C ALA A 185 10.34 -17.25 3.11
N THR A 186 9.77 -16.20 2.51
CA THR A 186 9.66 -14.87 3.15
C THR A 186 8.67 -14.90 4.32
N ILE A 187 7.54 -15.60 4.19
CA ILE A 187 6.57 -15.80 5.27
C ILE A 187 7.24 -16.52 6.44
N GLU A 188 7.96 -17.61 6.15
CA GLU A 188 8.67 -18.40 7.16
C GLU A 188 9.73 -17.55 7.90
N ALA A 189 10.56 -16.81 7.16
CA ALA A 189 11.58 -15.94 7.73
C ALA A 189 10.97 -14.83 8.61
N ALA A 190 9.90 -14.17 8.14
CA ALA A 190 9.21 -13.13 8.90
C ALA A 190 8.65 -13.69 10.22
N THR A 191 7.97 -14.83 10.16
CA THR A 191 7.41 -15.52 11.33
C THR A 191 8.51 -15.90 12.34
N LYS A 192 9.61 -16.48 11.84
CA LYS A 192 10.76 -16.87 12.67
C LYS A 192 11.39 -15.70 13.42
N HIS A 193 11.41 -14.52 12.81
CA HIS A 193 12.03 -13.32 13.37
C HIS A 193 11.02 -12.37 14.03
N GLY A 194 9.78 -12.80 14.26
CA GLY A 194 8.76 -12.04 14.99
C GLY A 194 8.21 -10.82 14.25
N VAL A 195 8.40 -10.74 12.93
CA VAL A 195 7.81 -9.69 12.10
C VAL A 195 6.36 -10.06 11.81
N GLN A 196 5.43 -9.15 12.06
CA GLN A 196 4.01 -9.38 11.74
C GLN A 196 3.79 -9.49 10.24
N VAL A 197 3.11 -10.55 9.79
CA VAL A 197 2.86 -10.81 8.37
C VAL A 197 1.40 -10.64 8.02
N SER A 198 1.11 -9.89 6.96
CA SER A 198 -0.21 -9.91 6.34
C SER A 198 -0.09 -10.16 4.82
N ALA A 199 -1.06 -10.88 4.25
CA ALA A 199 -1.20 -11.07 2.82
C ALA A 199 -2.27 -10.11 2.28
N ASN A 200 -1.90 -9.22 1.38
CA ASN A 200 -2.80 -8.35 0.63
C ASN A 200 -3.18 -9.07 -0.68
N ILE A 201 -4.45 -9.38 -0.84
CA ILE A 201 -4.98 -10.06 -2.02
C ILE A 201 -6.11 -9.21 -2.60
N VAL A 202 -5.92 -8.68 -3.81
CA VAL A 202 -7.00 -8.02 -4.54
C VAL A 202 -7.94 -9.09 -5.07
N ILE A 203 -9.23 -8.94 -4.80
CA ILE A 203 -10.28 -9.82 -5.29
C ILE A 203 -11.10 -9.03 -6.30
N ALA A 204 -11.00 -9.36 -7.57
CA ALA A 204 -11.77 -8.69 -8.61
C ALA A 204 -13.17 -9.33 -8.78
N ASP A 205 -13.24 -10.65 -8.72
CA ASP A 205 -14.44 -11.44 -8.91
C ASP A 205 -14.31 -12.82 -8.25
N THR A 206 -15.30 -13.69 -8.44
CA THR A 206 -15.37 -15.03 -7.83
C THR A 206 -14.26 -15.98 -8.27
N THR A 207 -13.57 -15.74 -9.40
CA THR A 207 -12.41 -16.55 -9.81
C THR A 207 -11.23 -16.42 -8.86
N HIS A 208 -11.23 -15.39 -7.99
CA HIS A 208 -10.20 -15.15 -6.99
C HIS A 208 -10.47 -15.83 -5.63
N VAL A 209 -11.66 -16.40 -5.41
CA VAL A 209 -12.06 -17.04 -4.14
C VAL A 209 -11.07 -18.13 -3.75
N GLU A 210 -10.81 -19.08 -4.62
CA GLU A 210 -9.89 -20.20 -4.38
C GLU A 210 -8.48 -19.75 -3.99
N ARG A 211 -8.01 -18.65 -4.53
CA ARG A 211 -6.69 -18.06 -4.18
C ARG A 211 -6.64 -17.66 -2.71
N VAL A 212 -7.71 -17.05 -2.22
CA VAL A 212 -7.80 -16.64 -0.81
C VAL A 212 -7.86 -17.84 0.10
N LEU A 213 -8.68 -18.85 -0.26
CA LEU A 213 -8.83 -20.06 0.53
C LEU A 213 -7.50 -20.81 0.65
N ARG A 214 -6.72 -20.93 -0.44
CA ARG A 214 -5.39 -21.56 -0.40
C ARG A 214 -4.43 -20.83 0.55
N ILE A 215 -4.37 -19.51 0.53
CA ILE A 215 -3.50 -18.75 1.45
C ILE A 215 -3.93 -18.93 2.91
N ILE A 216 -5.23 -18.98 3.18
CA ILE A 216 -5.74 -19.21 4.54
C ILE A 216 -5.42 -20.62 5.00
N GLU A 217 -5.52 -21.61 4.13
CA GLU A 217 -5.20 -23.00 4.44
C GLU A 217 -3.70 -23.20 4.68
N GLU A 218 -2.86 -22.73 3.75
CA GLU A 218 -1.42 -22.99 3.78
C GLU A 218 -0.67 -22.13 4.80
N HIS A 219 -1.08 -20.87 4.96
CA HIS A 219 -0.31 -19.88 5.74
C HIS A 219 -1.11 -19.16 6.83
N GLY A 220 -2.41 -19.37 6.93
CA GLY A 220 -3.30 -18.57 7.79
C GLY A 220 -3.01 -18.65 9.31
N ARG A 221 -2.09 -19.49 9.76
CA ARG A 221 -1.60 -19.49 11.15
C ARG A 221 -0.50 -18.46 11.37
N SER A 222 0.25 -18.11 10.32
CA SER A 222 1.39 -17.18 10.36
C SER A 222 1.07 -15.85 9.66
N VAL A 223 0.00 -15.81 8.87
CA VAL A 223 -0.33 -14.69 8.01
C VAL A 223 -1.76 -14.22 8.25
N VAL A 224 -1.95 -12.94 8.45
CA VAL A 224 -3.28 -12.33 8.49
C VAL A 224 -3.70 -11.96 7.07
N VAL A 225 -4.71 -12.63 6.54
CA VAL A 225 -5.22 -12.35 5.18
C VAL A 225 -6.04 -11.07 5.17
N ARG A 226 -5.78 -10.23 4.18
CA ARG A 226 -6.46 -8.97 3.92
C ARG A 226 -6.96 -8.96 2.48
N MET A 227 -8.23 -9.21 2.30
CA MET A 227 -8.91 -9.09 1.01
C MET A 227 -9.04 -7.60 0.67
N LEU A 228 -8.68 -7.21 -0.53
CA LEU A 228 -8.76 -5.83 -1.02
C LEU A 228 -9.77 -5.77 -2.15
N VAL A 229 -10.68 -4.79 -2.07
CA VAL A 229 -11.64 -4.54 -3.15
C VAL A 229 -10.90 -4.10 -4.43
N SER A 230 -11.36 -4.57 -5.57
CA SER A 230 -10.92 -4.04 -6.86
C SER A 230 -11.55 -2.67 -7.12
N LEU A 231 -10.77 -1.75 -7.70
CA LEU A 231 -11.27 -0.43 -8.10
C LEU A 231 -11.94 -0.43 -9.48
N GLU A 232 -11.84 -1.54 -10.22
CA GLU A 232 -12.44 -1.65 -11.57
C GLU A 232 -13.91 -2.04 -11.50
N ASP A 233 -14.26 -2.96 -10.60
CA ASP A 233 -15.64 -3.39 -10.33
C ASP A 233 -15.77 -3.76 -8.84
N ASP A 234 -16.21 -2.80 -8.05
CA ASP A 234 -16.38 -2.98 -6.61
C ASP A 234 -17.57 -3.90 -6.27
N GLY A 235 -18.61 -3.96 -7.10
CA GLY A 235 -19.76 -4.81 -6.92
C GLY A 235 -19.41 -6.30 -7.04
N ALA A 236 -18.74 -6.71 -8.11
CA ALA A 236 -18.26 -8.07 -8.30
C ALA A 236 -17.24 -8.46 -7.21
N SER A 237 -16.36 -7.52 -6.88
CA SER A 237 -15.36 -7.70 -5.82
C SER A 237 -15.99 -7.94 -4.45
N LEU A 238 -16.98 -7.15 -4.05
CA LEU A 238 -17.67 -7.31 -2.77
C LEU A 238 -18.46 -8.62 -2.71
N ALA A 239 -19.10 -9.03 -3.81
CA ALA A 239 -19.79 -10.32 -3.90
C ALA A 239 -18.82 -11.49 -3.71
N ALA A 240 -17.66 -11.46 -4.37
CA ALA A 240 -16.63 -12.48 -4.20
C ALA A 240 -16.02 -12.52 -2.78
N MET A 241 -15.84 -11.36 -2.16
CA MET A 241 -15.41 -11.30 -0.75
C MET A 241 -16.47 -11.93 0.18
N GLN A 242 -17.75 -11.70 -0.07
CA GLN A 242 -18.82 -12.32 0.70
C GLN A 242 -18.83 -13.85 0.54
N GLU A 243 -18.60 -14.34 -0.67
CA GLU A 243 -18.47 -15.79 -0.93
C GLU A 243 -17.33 -16.43 -0.11
N VAL A 244 -16.16 -15.75 0.00
CA VAL A 244 -15.07 -16.21 0.89
C VAL A 244 -15.52 -16.24 2.35
N VAL A 245 -16.21 -15.18 2.82
CA VAL A 245 -16.70 -15.08 4.20
C VAL A 245 -17.67 -16.21 4.51
N ASP A 246 -18.61 -16.48 3.61
CA ASP A 246 -19.62 -17.53 3.75
C ASP A 246 -19.00 -18.93 3.72
N HIS A 247 -18.06 -19.17 2.79
CA HIS A 247 -17.35 -20.45 2.67
C HIS A 247 -16.56 -20.78 3.96
N LEU A 248 -15.95 -19.80 4.55
CA LEU A 248 -15.16 -19.97 5.79
C LEU A 248 -16.01 -19.96 7.07
N GLY A 249 -17.31 -19.66 6.99
CA GLY A 249 -18.15 -19.42 8.16
C GLY A 249 -17.61 -18.30 9.05
N ALA A 250 -17.00 -17.29 8.45
CA ALA A 250 -16.36 -16.19 9.16
C ALA A 250 -17.39 -15.19 9.66
N ILE A 251 -17.25 -14.73 10.90
CA ILE A 251 -18.21 -13.84 11.57
C ILE A 251 -17.60 -12.44 11.66
N PRO A 252 -18.32 -11.37 11.20
CA PRO A 252 -17.84 -10.02 11.35
C PRO A 252 -17.83 -9.60 12.82
N GLU A 253 -16.71 -9.09 13.30
CA GLU A 253 -16.52 -8.67 14.70
C GLU A 253 -16.47 -7.17 14.87
N ARG A 254 -15.90 -6.46 13.90
CA ARG A 254 -15.65 -5.01 14.00
C ARG A 254 -15.43 -4.39 12.64
N ARG A 255 -16.00 -3.22 12.43
CA ARG A 255 -15.68 -2.33 11.32
C ARG A 255 -14.66 -1.29 11.78
N ILE A 256 -13.55 -1.15 11.07
CA ILE A 256 -12.49 -0.19 11.38
C ILE A 256 -12.47 0.84 10.26
N VAL A 257 -12.66 2.11 10.63
CA VAL A 257 -12.62 3.25 9.73
C VAL A 257 -11.36 4.05 10.02
N THR A 258 -10.55 4.33 9.00
CA THR A 258 -9.32 5.06 9.16
C THR A 258 -9.54 6.55 8.91
N ALA A 259 -9.37 7.36 9.94
CA ALA A 259 -9.43 8.81 9.83
C ALA A 259 -8.13 9.32 9.18
N GLY A 260 -8.25 10.18 8.18
CA GLY A 260 -7.11 10.71 7.44
C GLY A 260 -6.67 9.88 6.24
N ALA A 261 -7.42 8.83 5.88
CA ALA A 261 -7.21 8.04 4.67
C ALA A 261 -8.49 7.35 4.19
N SER A 262 -8.48 6.86 2.97
CA SER A 262 -9.60 6.15 2.35
C SER A 262 -9.81 4.72 2.87
N ASP A 263 -8.95 4.22 3.74
CA ASP A 263 -9.00 2.87 4.26
C ASP A 263 -10.19 2.66 5.21
N GLN A 264 -11.01 1.67 4.92
CA GLN A 264 -11.90 1.06 5.88
C GLN A 264 -11.86 -0.46 5.71
N ARG A 265 -12.07 -1.19 6.80
CA ARG A 265 -12.00 -2.65 6.77
C ARG A 265 -12.91 -3.28 7.82
N THR A 266 -13.48 -4.43 7.48
CA THR A 266 -14.19 -5.28 8.42
C THR A 266 -13.24 -6.39 8.90
N ARG A 267 -13.13 -6.53 10.20
CA ARG A 267 -12.46 -7.66 10.84
C ARG A 267 -13.43 -8.80 10.96
N TYR A 268 -13.03 -9.98 10.53
CA TYR A 268 -13.76 -11.23 10.67
C TYR A 268 -13.00 -12.20 11.57
N ARG A 269 -13.73 -12.98 12.33
CA ARG A 269 -13.21 -14.12 13.10
C ARG A 269 -13.64 -15.42 12.42
N LEU A 270 -12.70 -16.31 12.17
CA LEU A 270 -12.95 -17.65 11.66
C LEU A 270 -13.38 -18.58 12.81
N PRO A 271 -14.05 -19.71 12.51
CA PRO A 271 -14.49 -20.68 13.53
C PRO A 271 -13.35 -21.20 14.42
N ASP A 272 -12.12 -21.27 13.91
CA ASP A 272 -10.93 -21.70 14.64
C ASP A 272 -10.23 -20.55 15.42
N GLY A 273 -10.85 -19.38 15.48
CA GLY A 273 -10.35 -18.21 16.20
C GLY A 273 -9.36 -17.32 15.44
N ARG A 274 -8.92 -17.72 14.22
CA ARG A 274 -8.08 -16.86 13.38
C ARG A 274 -8.84 -15.62 12.91
N THR A 275 -8.09 -14.62 12.48
CA THR A 275 -8.65 -13.33 12.02
C THR A 275 -8.31 -13.09 10.56
N MET A 276 -9.25 -12.53 9.80
CA MET A 276 -9.04 -11.98 8.47
C MET A 276 -9.71 -10.61 8.33
N TYR A 277 -9.38 -9.89 7.27
CA TYR A 277 -9.96 -8.58 6.99
C TYR A 277 -10.48 -8.52 5.56
N ALA A 278 -11.66 -7.90 5.39
CA ALA A 278 -12.10 -7.38 4.09
C ALA A 278 -11.94 -5.85 4.10
N LYS A 279 -11.10 -5.35 3.21
CA LYS A 279 -10.85 -3.92 3.05
C LYS A 279 -11.68 -3.39 1.90
N SER A 280 -12.48 -2.37 2.18
CA SER A 280 -13.17 -1.56 1.19
C SER A 280 -12.62 -0.13 1.18
N ILE A 281 -13.05 0.67 0.22
CA ILE A 281 -12.63 2.05 0.07
C ILE A 281 -13.74 2.98 0.47
N ARG A 282 -13.40 3.95 1.29
CA ARG A 282 -14.21 5.11 1.60
C ARG A 282 -13.62 6.31 0.87
N PRO A 283 -14.29 6.88 -0.13
CA PRO A 283 -13.75 8.04 -0.83
C PRO A 283 -13.44 9.18 0.14
N VAL A 284 -12.21 9.68 0.11
CA VAL A 284 -11.72 10.78 0.93
C VAL A 284 -11.20 11.89 0.02
N ARG A 285 -11.63 13.12 0.26
CA ARG A 285 -11.22 14.28 -0.52
C ARG A 285 -10.59 15.32 0.39
N LEU A 286 -9.41 15.80 0.01
CA LEU A 286 -8.84 16.99 0.63
C LEU A 286 -9.66 18.21 0.22
N PRO A 287 -10.10 19.06 1.16
CA PRO A 287 -11.08 20.10 0.90
C PRO A 287 -10.71 21.07 -0.24
N SER A 288 -9.45 21.52 -0.29
CA SER A 288 -8.97 22.44 -1.32
C SER A 288 -8.30 21.71 -2.48
N THR A 289 -7.36 20.80 -2.17
CA THR A 289 -6.55 20.10 -3.20
C THR A 289 -7.39 19.24 -4.16
N CYS A 290 -8.50 18.65 -3.65
CA CYS A 290 -9.39 17.84 -4.48
C CYS A 290 -10.57 18.62 -5.06
N ALA A 291 -10.89 19.83 -4.58
CA ALA A 291 -12.07 20.58 -5.01
C ALA A 291 -12.11 20.77 -6.54
N ASP A 292 -11.04 21.29 -7.11
CA ASP A 292 -10.91 21.58 -8.54
C ASP A 292 -10.16 20.49 -9.32
N CYS A 293 -10.03 19.29 -8.74
CA CYS A 293 -9.34 18.20 -9.39
C CYS A 293 -10.19 17.61 -10.51
N ARG A 294 -9.61 17.53 -11.74
CA ARG A 294 -10.28 16.94 -12.91
C ARG A 294 -10.75 15.50 -12.74
N PHE A 295 -10.17 14.78 -11.78
CA PHE A 295 -10.55 13.42 -11.43
C PHE A 295 -11.52 13.34 -10.23
N ASN A 296 -11.98 14.48 -9.69
CA ASN A 296 -12.86 14.51 -8.51
C ASN A 296 -14.30 14.12 -8.86
N ASN A 297 -14.48 12.89 -9.26
CA ASN A 297 -15.78 12.26 -9.50
C ASN A 297 -15.66 10.75 -9.22
N ASP A 298 -16.80 10.08 -9.05
CA ASP A 298 -16.85 8.67 -8.64
C ASP A 298 -16.36 7.69 -9.72
N ARG A 299 -16.26 8.14 -10.98
CA ARG A 299 -15.78 7.33 -12.09
C ARG A 299 -14.24 7.29 -12.18
N ASP A 300 -13.60 8.44 -11.98
CA ASP A 300 -12.17 8.60 -12.27
C ASP A 300 -11.31 8.50 -11.01
N CYS A 301 -11.88 8.75 -9.83
CA CYS A 301 -11.17 8.71 -8.56
C CYS A 301 -12.00 8.06 -7.46
N HIS A 302 -11.95 6.74 -7.37
CA HIS A 302 -12.65 5.97 -6.34
C HIS A 302 -12.07 6.18 -4.94
N GLU A 303 -10.76 6.36 -4.81
CA GLU A 303 -10.05 6.36 -3.52
C GLU A 303 -9.90 7.76 -2.91
N GLY A 304 -9.52 8.74 -3.72
CA GLY A 304 -9.18 10.08 -3.25
C GLY A 304 -7.83 10.15 -2.55
N TYR A 305 -7.78 10.85 -1.43
CA TYR A 305 -6.57 10.98 -0.62
C TYR A 305 -6.31 9.71 0.20
N TYR A 306 -5.17 9.08 -0.05
CA TYR A 306 -4.73 7.85 0.63
C TYR A 306 -3.51 8.04 1.53
N GLY A 307 -3.03 9.25 1.72
CA GLY A 307 -1.87 9.57 2.54
C GLY A 307 -0.70 10.18 1.78
N LEU A 308 0.34 10.52 2.52
CA LEU A 308 1.55 11.15 1.98
C LEU A 308 2.53 10.11 1.44
N ARG A 309 3.27 10.52 0.40
CA ARG A 309 4.35 9.74 -0.20
C ARG A 309 5.62 10.57 -0.27
N LEU A 310 6.73 9.93 0.05
CA LEU A 310 8.09 10.49 -0.08
C LEU A 310 8.84 9.74 -1.17
N TYR A 311 9.48 10.49 -2.04
CA TYR A 311 10.32 10.00 -3.12
C TYR A 311 11.69 10.69 -3.07
N ARG A 312 12.68 10.13 -3.75
CA ARG A 312 13.91 10.85 -4.10
C ARG A 312 13.93 11.04 -5.60
N ALA A 313 13.96 12.27 -6.07
CA ALA A 313 14.16 12.54 -7.49
C ALA A 313 15.59 12.20 -7.90
N LYS A 314 15.76 11.67 -9.12
CA LYS A 314 17.09 11.43 -9.69
C LYS A 314 17.82 12.76 -9.82
N ASP A 315 19.03 12.81 -9.24
CA ASP A 315 19.88 14.01 -9.23
C ASP A 315 19.18 15.27 -8.64
N GLY A 316 18.19 15.06 -7.77
CA GLY A 316 17.33 16.11 -7.23
C GLY A 316 17.01 15.96 -5.74
N PRO A 317 16.09 16.79 -5.23
CA PRO A 317 15.66 16.80 -3.83
C PRO A 317 14.78 15.57 -3.49
N PHE A 318 14.45 15.43 -2.21
CA PHE A 318 13.29 14.66 -1.79
C PHE A 318 12.01 15.37 -2.25
N MET A 319 11.05 14.58 -2.74
CA MET A 319 9.76 15.03 -3.26
C MET A 319 8.64 14.48 -2.36
N VAL A 320 7.61 15.28 -2.13
CA VAL A 320 6.42 14.85 -1.38
C VAL A 320 5.19 14.92 -2.28
N GLY A 321 4.46 13.83 -2.38
CA GLY A 321 3.21 13.71 -3.14
C GLY A 321 2.02 13.37 -2.25
N VAL A 322 0.86 13.88 -2.61
CA VAL A 322 -0.44 13.61 -1.94
C VAL A 322 -1.35 12.68 -2.75
N CYS A 323 -1.01 12.44 -4.02
CA CYS A 323 -1.83 11.64 -4.92
C CYS A 323 -0.99 11.03 -6.05
N ILE A 324 -1.16 9.74 -6.34
CA ILE A 324 -0.44 9.07 -7.44
C ILE A 324 -1.07 9.34 -8.82
N GLN A 325 -2.33 9.78 -8.86
CA GLN A 325 -3.00 10.22 -10.09
C GLN A 325 -2.75 11.69 -10.40
N ARG A 326 -2.12 12.44 -9.49
CA ARG A 326 -1.78 13.86 -9.62
C ARG A 326 -0.34 14.08 -9.16
N MET A 327 0.60 13.47 -9.90
CA MET A 327 2.03 13.64 -9.64
C MET A 327 2.52 15.06 -9.95
N ASP A 328 1.76 15.82 -10.74
CA ASP A 328 1.93 17.26 -10.91
C ASP A 328 1.77 18.06 -9.59
N LEU A 329 1.16 17.49 -8.58
CA LEU A 329 1.10 18.05 -7.22
C LEU A 329 2.27 17.60 -6.32
N CYS A 330 3.17 16.75 -6.85
CA CYS A 330 4.36 16.34 -6.13
C CYS A 330 5.42 17.43 -6.17
N VAL A 331 5.84 17.90 -5.01
CA VAL A 331 6.73 19.06 -4.89
C VAL A 331 7.96 18.75 -4.05
N PRO A 332 9.07 19.50 -4.20
CA PRO A 332 10.23 19.37 -3.32
C PRO A 332 9.85 19.51 -1.84
N LEU A 333 10.44 18.66 -0.99
CA LEU A 333 10.14 18.60 0.44
C LEU A 333 10.25 19.98 1.12
N GLY A 334 11.30 20.76 0.83
CA GLY A 334 11.46 22.09 1.39
C GLY A 334 10.33 23.06 1.03
N TYR A 335 9.75 22.90 -0.16
CA TYR A 335 8.56 23.65 -0.56
C TYR A 335 7.30 23.11 0.10
N PHE A 336 7.16 21.77 0.16
CA PHE A 336 5.99 21.11 0.77
C PHE A 336 5.76 21.58 2.21
N VAL A 337 6.77 21.59 3.05
CA VAL A 337 6.62 21.91 4.48
C VAL A 337 6.10 23.34 4.74
N MET A 338 6.27 24.24 3.78
CA MET A 338 5.76 25.63 3.84
C MET A 338 4.43 25.80 3.11
N SER A 339 3.95 24.79 2.36
CA SER A 339 2.83 24.89 1.44
C SER A 339 1.47 24.90 2.15
N GLN A 340 0.44 25.37 1.41
CA GLN A 340 -0.94 25.25 1.85
C GLN A 340 -1.38 23.78 1.91
N VAL A 341 -0.90 22.93 1.00
CA VAL A 341 -1.22 21.48 0.98
C VAL A 341 -0.73 20.80 2.25
N CYS A 342 0.45 21.15 2.75
CA CYS A 342 0.95 20.63 4.01
C CYS A 342 0.03 20.98 5.19
N ARG A 343 -0.39 22.25 5.30
CA ARG A 343 -1.34 22.71 6.33
C ARG A 343 -2.71 22.03 6.19
N GLU A 344 -3.19 21.87 4.96
CA GLU A 344 -4.46 21.18 4.67
C GLU A 344 -4.42 19.72 5.14
N VAL A 345 -3.35 18.98 4.82
CA VAL A 345 -3.20 17.58 5.24
C VAL A 345 -3.10 17.47 6.76
N ALA A 346 -2.35 18.35 7.43
CA ALA A 346 -2.23 18.37 8.89
C ALA A 346 -3.60 18.60 9.54
N SER A 347 -4.30 19.66 9.13
CA SER A 347 -5.63 20.01 9.62
C SER A 347 -6.66 18.92 9.33
N PHE A 348 -6.65 18.35 8.13
CA PHE A 348 -7.55 17.27 7.74
C PHE A 348 -7.38 16.03 8.64
N ARG A 349 -6.14 15.61 8.91
CA ARG A 349 -5.83 14.46 9.78
C ARG A 349 -6.31 14.66 11.22
N GLU A 350 -6.30 15.89 11.72
CA GLU A 350 -6.79 16.23 13.07
C GLU A 350 -8.32 16.23 13.12
N HIS A 351 -8.97 16.98 12.24
CA HIS A 351 -10.41 17.18 12.28
C HIS A 351 -11.23 15.97 11.84
N GLU A 352 -10.71 15.14 10.94
CA GLU A 352 -11.47 13.99 10.46
C GLU A 352 -11.67 12.94 11.56
N MET A 353 -10.74 12.78 12.48
CA MET A 353 -10.90 11.90 13.62
C MET A 353 -12.12 12.32 14.46
N ASP A 354 -12.20 13.60 14.82
CA ASP A 354 -13.29 14.14 15.61
C ASP A 354 -14.64 14.03 14.87
N ARG A 355 -14.64 14.34 13.57
CA ARG A 355 -15.83 14.23 12.72
C ARG A 355 -16.36 12.80 12.66
N LEU A 356 -15.51 11.80 12.43
CA LEU A 356 -15.90 10.40 12.36
C LEU A 356 -16.37 9.89 13.72
N MET A 357 -15.72 10.28 14.81
CA MET A 357 -16.14 9.93 16.17
C MET A 357 -17.52 10.52 16.50
N ALA A 358 -17.80 11.75 16.10
CA ALA A 358 -19.11 12.39 16.29
C ALA A 358 -20.22 11.67 15.50
N LEU A 359 -19.96 11.33 14.23
CA LEU A 359 -20.91 10.57 13.40
C LEU A 359 -21.26 9.23 14.03
N HIS A 360 -20.26 8.52 14.60
CA HIS A 360 -20.49 7.24 15.24
C HIS A 360 -21.30 7.32 16.53
N ARG A 361 -21.07 8.35 17.36
CA ARG A 361 -21.89 8.57 18.56
C ARG A 361 -23.34 8.84 18.21
N ALA A 362 -23.59 9.65 17.17
CA ALA A 362 -24.93 9.96 16.71
C ALA A 362 -25.69 8.73 16.18
N SER A 363 -25.00 7.83 15.46
CA SER A 363 -25.62 6.61 14.91
C SER A 363 -25.86 5.51 15.96
N SER A 364 -25.07 5.48 17.04
CA SER A 364 -25.22 4.49 18.12
C SER A 364 -26.20 4.89 19.23
N GLY A 365 -26.88 6.02 19.11
CA GLY A 365 -27.87 6.47 20.10
C GLY A 365 -27.28 6.77 21.50
N LEU A 366 -25.96 6.83 21.63
CA LEU A 366 -25.29 7.24 22.87
C LEU A 366 -25.15 8.77 22.88
N VAL A 367 -26.18 9.43 23.35
CA VAL A 367 -26.17 10.85 23.77
C VAL A 367 -25.90 10.92 25.26
#